data_e89457bfd190d29a916498dabde3d8df
#
_entry.id   e89457bfd190d29a916498dabde3d8df
#
_cell.length_a   1.000
_cell.length_b   1.000
_cell.length_c   1.000
_cell.angle_alpha   90.00
_cell.angle_beta   90.00
_cell.angle_gamma   90.00
#
_symmetry.space_group_name_H-M   'P 1'
#
loop_
_entity.id
_entity.type
_entity.pdbx_description
1 polymer ?
#
loop_
_entity_poly.entity_id
_entity_poly.type
_entity_poly.pdbx_seq_one_letter_code
_entity_poly.pdbx_strand_id
1 'polypeptide(L)'
;MRRRDFLALGVAALTARSLTLQPAFAQSKYPDRPIRLVIPFPPGGGYDAVGRPWAEKMKSVLGTVVVDNQGGGGSSLGAAAVARARADGYTILLGGSSTHITEAILKRRPLYDPLKELEPISNVVVAAFALAINPAVPARTLREFIDYAKANPGKLSYGHAGVGSLNHLTGELLRSLAGTDIVHVPYRGSGPATADTISGQVAMVTPAVTGPLLEFNRTGKLRILAVTSPARLIAAPDIPTAVEAGLPGMISQQSIGLFAPSGTPKAIIEQIWQATRTVIVEPAYQQMLIESGFEPDVDSTPEKFRRLIEEDIARWSPLVKAIGLKLD
;
A
#
# COMPACT_ATOMS: atom_id res chain seq x y z
N MET A 1 -76.54 53.81 13.25
CA MET A 1 -75.33 53.15 12.67
C MET A 1 -74.19 53.53 13.52
N ARG A 2 -73.63 52.55 14.26
CA ARG A 2 -72.66 52.75 15.34
C ARG A 2 -71.22 52.61 14.82
N ARG A 3 -70.35 53.52 15.23
CA ARG A 3 -68.91 53.65 14.88
C ARG A 3 -68.00 52.44 15.28
N ARG A 4 -68.61 51.25 15.54
CA ARG A 4 -67.86 50.10 16.10
C ARG A 4 -67.49 49.01 15.08
N ASP A 5 -67.93 49.13 13.81
CA ASP A 5 -67.78 48.04 12.83
C ASP A 5 -66.61 48.22 11.85
N PHE A 6 -65.78 49.26 12.05
CA PHE A 6 -64.61 49.56 11.18
C PHE A 6 -63.26 49.13 11.77
N LEU A 7 -63.22 48.51 12.98
CA LEU A 7 -61.95 48.11 13.61
C LEU A 7 -61.68 46.59 13.55
N ALA A 8 -62.52 45.80 12.91
CA ALA A 8 -62.38 44.31 12.84
C ALA A 8 -61.73 43.81 11.56
N LEU A 9 -61.37 44.64 10.59
CA LEU A 9 -60.83 44.22 9.28
C LEU A 9 -59.33 44.55 9.07
N GLY A 10 -58.62 45.02 10.10
CA GLY A 10 -57.21 45.46 10.01
C GLY A 10 -56.17 44.51 10.58
N VAL A 11 -56.53 43.34 11.14
CA VAL A 11 -55.58 42.47 11.88
C VAL A 11 -55.28 41.15 11.17
N ALA A 12 -55.93 40.85 10.01
CA ALA A 12 -55.81 39.54 9.34
C ALA A 12 -54.78 39.50 8.19
N ALA A 13 -53.89 40.52 8.04
CA ALA A 13 -52.96 40.57 6.88
C ALA A 13 -51.48 40.67 7.23
N LEU A 14 -51.05 40.28 8.42
CA LEU A 14 -49.63 40.35 8.84
C LEU A 14 -49.09 39.01 9.44
N THR A 15 -49.59 37.87 8.94
CA THR A 15 -48.82 36.63 9.04
C THR A 15 -47.84 36.59 7.87
N ALA A 16 -46.81 37.44 7.94
CA ALA A 16 -45.63 37.32 7.11
C ALA A 16 -45.03 35.93 7.39
N ARG A 17 -45.18 35.02 6.45
CA ARG A 17 -44.40 33.79 6.36
C ARG A 17 -42.95 34.24 6.43
N SER A 18 -42.31 34.09 7.58
CA SER A 18 -40.86 34.03 7.72
C SER A 18 -40.40 32.83 6.93
N LEU A 19 -40.21 32.98 5.63
CA LEU A 19 -39.39 32.10 4.84
C LEU A 19 -38.00 32.21 5.46
N THR A 20 -37.68 31.30 6.39
CA THR A 20 -36.31 31.02 6.78
C THR A 20 -35.59 30.60 5.49
N LEU A 21 -34.94 31.57 4.85
CA LEU A 21 -33.86 31.32 3.92
C LEU A 21 -32.83 30.54 4.72
N GLN A 22 -32.96 29.18 4.74
CA GLN A 22 -31.83 28.35 5.07
C GLN A 22 -30.76 28.75 4.05
N PRO A 23 -29.57 29.20 4.49
CA PRO A 23 -28.49 29.37 3.57
C PRO A 23 -28.28 28.03 2.90
N ALA A 24 -28.60 27.93 1.63
CA ALA A 24 -28.08 26.85 0.80
C ALA A 24 -26.57 27.05 0.86
N PHE A 25 -25.92 26.29 1.76
CA PHE A 25 -24.49 26.09 1.66
C PHE A 25 -24.29 25.51 0.27
N ALA A 26 -23.97 26.39 -0.69
CA ALA A 26 -23.47 25.96 -1.97
C ALA A 26 -22.32 24.99 -1.64
N GLN A 27 -22.57 23.71 -1.85
CA GLN A 27 -21.54 22.69 -1.70
C GLN A 27 -20.41 23.13 -2.60
N SER A 28 -19.37 23.71 -2.01
CA SER A 28 -18.19 24.16 -2.76
C SER A 28 -17.71 22.97 -3.56
N LYS A 29 -17.56 23.17 -4.87
CA LYS A 29 -17.19 22.09 -5.79
C LYS A 29 -15.83 21.51 -5.30
N TYR A 30 -15.85 20.32 -4.73
CA TYR A 30 -14.64 19.60 -4.36
C TYR A 30 -14.00 19.02 -5.63
N PRO A 31 -12.66 19.11 -5.79
CA PRO A 31 -11.75 19.98 -5.08
C PRO A 31 -11.77 21.42 -5.64
N ASP A 32 -11.65 22.43 -4.78
CA ASP A 32 -11.50 23.85 -5.15
C ASP A 32 -10.06 24.36 -4.99
N ARG A 33 -9.17 23.52 -4.46
CA ARG A 33 -7.75 23.78 -4.24
C ARG A 33 -6.94 22.48 -4.40
N PRO A 34 -5.59 22.55 -4.49
CA PRO A 34 -4.75 21.35 -4.62
C PRO A 34 -4.94 20.38 -3.45
N ILE A 35 -4.99 19.09 -3.78
CA ILE A 35 -4.99 17.97 -2.84
C ILE A 35 -3.54 17.61 -2.53
N ARG A 36 -3.20 17.44 -1.25
CA ARG A 36 -1.90 16.98 -0.79
C ARG A 36 -1.90 15.45 -0.68
N LEU A 37 -1.05 14.80 -1.47
CA LEU A 37 -0.81 13.36 -1.41
C LEU A 37 0.45 13.10 -0.58
N VAL A 38 0.28 12.62 0.65
CA VAL A 38 1.40 12.23 1.50
C VAL A 38 1.87 10.84 1.09
N ILE A 39 3.16 10.72 0.75
CA ILE A 39 3.85 9.45 0.53
C ILE A 39 4.77 9.22 1.73
N PRO A 40 4.54 8.16 2.57
CA PRO A 40 5.24 8.00 3.85
C PRO A 40 6.63 7.38 3.69
N PHE A 41 7.29 7.63 2.56
CA PHE A 41 8.63 7.16 2.21
C PHE A 41 9.42 8.23 1.47
N PRO A 42 10.77 8.15 1.47
CA PRO A 42 11.61 9.02 0.66
C PRO A 42 11.29 8.92 -0.84
N PRO A 43 11.58 9.97 -1.62
CA PRO A 43 11.44 9.95 -3.07
C PRO A 43 12.23 8.82 -3.73
N GLY A 44 11.74 8.33 -4.90
CA GLY A 44 12.41 7.32 -5.74
C GLY A 44 12.14 5.87 -5.34
N GLY A 45 11.35 5.61 -4.29
CA GLY A 45 10.92 4.26 -3.91
C GLY A 45 9.66 3.79 -4.64
N GLY A 46 9.21 2.54 -4.36
CA GLY A 46 8.04 1.94 -5.00
C GLY A 46 6.74 2.74 -4.79
N TYR A 47 6.53 3.32 -3.63
CA TYR A 47 5.38 4.20 -3.37
C TYR A 47 5.44 5.48 -4.22
N ASP A 48 6.62 6.03 -4.41
CA ASP A 48 6.83 7.23 -5.25
C ASP A 48 6.60 6.91 -6.73
N ALA A 49 7.02 5.72 -7.18
CA ALA A 49 6.79 5.21 -8.54
C ALA A 49 5.30 5.01 -8.87
N VAL A 50 4.46 4.76 -7.88
CA VAL A 50 2.99 4.68 -8.02
C VAL A 50 2.34 6.05 -7.86
N GLY A 51 2.74 6.81 -6.84
CA GLY A 51 2.06 8.05 -6.44
C GLY A 51 2.26 9.22 -7.39
N ARG A 52 3.45 9.39 -7.96
CA ARG A 52 3.71 10.52 -8.90
C ARG A 52 2.93 10.38 -10.20
N PRO A 53 2.95 9.21 -10.88
CA PRO A 53 2.14 9.04 -12.08
C PRO A 53 0.64 9.14 -11.78
N TRP A 54 0.17 8.61 -10.64
CA TRP A 54 -1.22 8.78 -10.23
C TRP A 54 -1.57 10.27 -10.05
N ALA A 55 -0.75 11.03 -9.31
CA ALA A 55 -0.96 12.47 -9.10
C ALA A 55 -0.99 13.26 -10.41
N GLU A 56 -0.13 12.91 -11.37
CA GLU A 56 -0.10 13.55 -12.69
C GLU A 56 -1.41 13.27 -13.45
N LYS A 57 -1.88 12.04 -13.46
CA LYS A 57 -3.14 11.65 -14.09
C LYS A 57 -4.37 12.35 -13.47
N MET A 58 -4.35 12.59 -12.15
CA MET A 58 -5.45 13.27 -11.46
C MET A 58 -5.68 14.71 -11.94
N LYS A 59 -4.70 15.38 -12.52
CA LYS A 59 -4.85 16.75 -13.04
C LYS A 59 -6.03 16.91 -14.01
N SER A 60 -6.27 15.90 -14.85
CA SER A 60 -7.33 15.93 -15.87
C SER A 60 -8.69 15.46 -15.38
N VAL A 61 -8.76 14.65 -14.31
CA VAL A 61 -10.00 13.97 -13.88
C VAL A 61 -10.52 14.43 -12.52
N LEU A 62 -9.64 14.89 -11.64
CA LEU A 62 -10.00 15.31 -10.29
C LEU A 62 -9.56 16.74 -9.99
N GLY A 63 -8.32 17.09 -10.31
CA GLY A 63 -7.70 18.37 -10.00
C GLY A 63 -6.22 18.23 -9.65
N THR A 64 -5.58 19.32 -9.31
CA THR A 64 -4.14 19.33 -8.97
C THR A 64 -3.89 18.53 -7.69
N VAL A 65 -2.96 17.57 -7.77
CA VAL A 65 -2.45 16.79 -6.63
C VAL A 65 -0.97 17.11 -6.45
N VAL A 66 -0.59 17.48 -5.22
CA VAL A 66 0.80 17.80 -4.85
C VAL A 66 1.35 16.66 -4.01
N VAL A 67 2.42 16.02 -4.49
CA VAL A 67 3.12 14.95 -3.77
C VAL A 67 4.00 15.53 -2.67
N ASP A 68 3.85 14.99 -1.47
CA ASP A 68 4.62 15.34 -0.28
C ASP A 68 5.22 14.08 0.36
N ASN A 69 6.53 13.89 0.21
CA ASN A 69 7.23 12.74 0.77
C ASN A 69 7.56 12.97 2.25
N GLN A 70 6.89 12.25 3.15
CA GLN A 70 7.09 12.32 4.61
C GLN A 70 7.56 10.96 5.16
N GLY A 71 8.82 10.62 4.89
CA GLY A 71 9.42 9.38 5.41
C GLY A 71 9.68 9.41 6.91
N GLY A 72 9.86 8.23 7.48
CA GLY A 72 10.29 8.04 8.87
C GLY A 72 9.47 6.99 9.62
N GLY A 73 10.11 6.35 10.62
CA GLY A 73 9.46 5.32 11.45
C GLY A 73 8.93 4.11 10.69
N GLY A 74 9.52 3.76 9.54
CA GLY A 74 9.00 2.66 8.70
C GLY A 74 7.64 2.96 8.04
N SER A 75 7.37 4.20 7.67
CA SER A 75 6.11 4.77 7.16
C SER A 75 5.19 5.40 8.22
N SER A 76 5.41 5.13 9.49
CA SER A 76 4.51 5.52 10.59
C SER A 76 4.30 7.03 10.71
N LEU A 77 5.36 7.84 10.51
CA LEU A 77 5.27 9.29 10.74
C LEU A 77 4.38 9.99 9.72
N GLY A 78 4.57 9.71 8.43
CA GLY A 78 3.76 10.28 7.35
C GLY A 78 2.29 9.81 7.43
N ALA A 79 2.06 8.54 7.71
CA ALA A 79 0.72 8.00 7.86
C ALA A 79 -0.02 8.57 9.08
N ALA A 80 0.67 8.72 10.23
CA ALA A 80 0.11 9.36 11.43
C ALA A 80 -0.21 10.85 11.20
N ALA A 81 0.59 11.55 10.39
CA ALA A 81 0.29 12.93 10.01
C ALA A 81 -1.02 13.04 9.23
N VAL A 82 -1.30 12.06 8.34
CA VAL A 82 -2.58 12.02 7.61
C VAL A 82 -3.72 11.61 8.53
N ALA A 83 -3.57 10.59 9.37
CA ALA A 83 -4.60 10.16 10.32
C ALA A 83 -5.11 11.33 11.19
N ARG A 84 -4.24 12.28 11.54
CA ARG A 84 -4.56 13.48 12.33
C ARG A 84 -4.95 14.70 11.51
N ALA A 85 -4.94 14.61 10.17
CA ALA A 85 -5.30 15.74 9.32
C ALA A 85 -6.82 15.99 9.34
N ARG A 86 -7.25 17.12 8.78
CA ARG A 86 -8.68 17.41 8.62
C ARG A 86 -9.31 16.37 7.70
N ALA A 87 -10.48 15.88 8.06
CA ALA A 87 -11.27 14.93 7.29
C ALA A 87 -12.07 15.66 6.17
N ASP A 88 -11.39 16.48 5.36
CA ASP A 88 -11.97 17.30 4.31
C ASP A 88 -11.54 16.89 2.88
N GLY A 89 -10.78 15.78 2.77
CA GLY A 89 -10.31 15.24 1.51
C GLY A 89 -9.10 15.95 0.88
N TYR A 90 -8.60 17.05 1.47
CA TYR A 90 -7.45 17.78 0.92
C TYR A 90 -6.09 17.27 1.40
N THR A 91 -6.07 16.32 2.32
CA THR A 91 -4.87 15.58 2.70
C THR A 91 -5.20 14.10 2.65
N ILE A 92 -4.55 13.37 1.76
CA ILE A 92 -4.71 11.94 1.57
C ILE A 92 -3.36 11.24 1.66
N LEU A 93 -3.37 9.94 1.97
CA LEU A 93 -2.19 9.11 2.10
C LEU A 93 -2.11 8.15 0.91
N LEU A 94 -0.94 8.00 0.32
CA LEU A 94 -0.59 6.81 -0.44
C LEU A 94 0.07 5.82 0.51
N GLY A 95 -0.74 5.00 1.14
CA GLY A 95 -0.33 3.98 2.10
C GLY A 95 -0.40 2.57 1.52
N GLY A 96 -0.40 1.57 2.37
CA GLY A 96 -0.55 0.17 1.96
C GLY A 96 -0.11 -0.78 3.06
N SER A 97 0.27 -2.02 2.69
CA SER A 97 0.59 -3.08 3.66
C SER A 97 1.63 -2.66 4.70
N SER A 98 2.65 -1.88 4.30
CA SER A 98 3.64 -1.36 5.27
C SER A 98 3.03 -0.45 6.33
N THR A 99 2.04 0.38 5.97
CA THR A 99 1.44 1.33 6.91
C THR A 99 0.50 0.64 7.89
N HIS A 100 -0.34 -0.30 7.44
CA HIS A 100 -1.29 -0.95 8.34
C HIS A 100 -0.69 -2.13 9.13
N ILE A 101 0.21 -2.93 8.55
CA ILE A 101 0.85 -4.04 9.26
C ILE A 101 1.76 -3.53 10.37
N THR A 102 2.61 -2.52 10.08
CA THR A 102 3.55 -1.98 11.06
C THR A 102 2.82 -1.48 12.31
N GLU A 103 1.80 -0.65 12.16
CA GLU A 103 1.07 -0.08 13.29
C GLU A 103 0.18 -1.11 14.00
N ALA A 104 -0.56 -1.94 13.23
CA ALA A 104 -1.53 -2.86 13.83
C ALA A 104 -0.87 -4.00 14.62
N ILE A 105 0.26 -4.55 14.15
CA ILE A 105 0.79 -5.80 14.70
C ILE A 105 2.27 -5.77 15.10
N LEU A 106 3.08 -4.86 14.56
CA LEU A 106 4.51 -4.79 14.87
C LEU A 106 4.82 -3.80 16.00
N LYS A 107 4.17 -2.64 16.04
CA LYS A 107 4.45 -1.61 17.05
C LYS A 107 3.90 -2.00 18.44
N ARG A 108 4.73 -1.79 19.48
CA ARG A 108 4.30 -1.87 20.89
C ARG A 108 3.43 -0.66 21.28
N ARG A 109 3.72 0.49 20.68
CA ARG A 109 3.02 1.76 20.88
C ARG A 109 2.69 2.34 19.51
N PRO A 110 1.58 1.92 18.89
CA PRO A 110 1.18 2.42 17.58
C PRO A 110 0.92 3.93 17.62
N LEU A 111 1.30 4.65 16.57
CA LEU A 111 1.05 6.08 16.43
C LEU A 111 -0.39 6.38 16.00
N TYR A 112 -1.05 5.41 15.39
CA TYR A 112 -2.46 5.46 14.95
C TYR A 112 -3.01 4.05 14.81
N ASP A 113 -4.34 3.92 14.84
CA ASP A 113 -5.06 2.69 14.52
C ASP A 113 -5.44 2.71 13.04
N PRO A 114 -4.81 1.86 12.19
CA PRO A 114 -5.04 1.92 10.74
C PRO A 114 -6.47 1.56 10.31
N LEU A 115 -7.21 0.82 11.14
CA LEU A 115 -8.60 0.44 10.85
C LEU A 115 -9.63 1.47 11.30
N LYS A 116 -9.28 2.33 12.28
CA LYS A 116 -10.20 3.31 12.85
C LYS A 116 -9.91 4.74 12.42
N GLU A 117 -8.63 5.08 12.22
CA GLU A 117 -8.21 6.46 11.98
C GLU A 117 -7.95 6.76 10.50
N LEU A 118 -7.91 5.72 9.65
CA LEU A 118 -7.78 5.86 8.19
C LEU A 118 -8.98 5.24 7.47
N GLU A 119 -9.51 5.95 6.48
CA GLU A 119 -10.58 5.49 5.59
C GLU A 119 -9.97 5.07 4.25
N PRO A 120 -10.02 3.78 3.88
CA PRO A 120 -9.51 3.31 2.58
C PRO A 120 -10.36 3.85 1.43
N ILE A 121 -9.70 4.30 0.36
CA ILE A 121 -10.35 4.83 -0.85
C ILE A 121 -10.27 3.82 -1.98
N SER A 122 -9.05 3.39 -2.32
CA SER A 122 -8.80 2.43 -3.39
C SER A 122 -7.42 1.83 -3.23
N ASN A 123 -7.29 0.52 -3.39
CA ASN A 123 -6.01 -0.04 -3.73
C ASN A 123 -5.67 0.35 -5.17
N VAL A 124 -4.44 0.75 -5.45
CA VAL A 124 -4.01 1.15 -6.80
C VAL A 124 -3.25 0.01 -7.45
N VAL A 125 -2.32 -0.59 -6.71
CA VAL A 125 -1.51 -1.71 -7.20
C VAL A 125 -1.23 -2.73 -6.11
N VAL A 126 -0.88 -3.93 -6.55
CA VAL A 126 -0.27 -4.97 -5.73
C VAL A 126 1.14 -5.24 -6.25
N ALA A 127 2.10 -5.41 -5.35
CA ALA A 127 3.47 -5.81 -5.67
C ALA A 127 3.78 -7.15 -5.01
N ALA A 128 4.25 -8.12 -5.78
CA ALA A 128 4.79 -9.36 -5.23
C ALA A 128 6.25 -9.18 -4.79
N PHE A 129 6.72 -10.06 -3.91
CA PHE A 129 8.14 -10.16 -3.59
C PHE A 129 8.78 -11.29 -4.41
N ALA A 130 10.08 -11.18 -4.63
CA ALA A 130 10.89 -12.21 -5.25
C ALA A 130 11.67 -12.98 -4.17
N LEU A 131 11.80 -14.30 -4.36
CA LEU A 131 12.79 -15.12 -3.69
C LEU A 131 13.99 -15.21 -4.63
N ALA A 132 14.95 -14.28 -4.47
CA ALA A 132 16.08 -14.12 -5.38
C ALA A 132 17.40 -14.47 -4.70
N ILE A 133 18.25 -15.25 -5.37
CA ILE A 133 19.53 -15.73 -4.85
C ILE A 133 20.71 -15.25 -5.68
N ASN A 134 21.89 -15.24 -5.07
CA ASN A 134 23.13 -15.12 -5.81
C ASN A 134 23.32 -16.37 -6.68
N PRO A 135 23.72 -16.25 -7.98
CA PRO A 135 23.92 -17.37 -8.88
C PRO A 135 24.96 -18.42 -8.43
N ALA A 136 25.89 -18.05 -7.53
CA ALA A 136 26.85 -18.98 -6.96
C ALA A 136 26.24 -19.97 -5.94
N VAL A 137 25.04 -19.69 -5.42
CA VAL A 137 24.30 -20.66 -4.61
C VAL A 137 23.91 -21.84 -5.51
N PRO A 138 24.24 -23.10 -5.14
CA PRO A 138 24.03 -24.28 -6.00
C PRO A 138 22.56 -24.73 -6.01
N ALA A 139 21.67 -23.82 -6.45
CA ALA A 139 20.23 -24.06 -6.59
C ALA A 139 19.71 -23.33 -7.83
N ARG A 140 18.86 -24.00 -8.60
CA ARG A 140 18.18 -23.44 -9.79
C ARG A 140 16.67 -23.31 -9.60
N THR A 141 16.13 -24.01 -8.62
CA THR A 141 14.72 -24.01 -8.26
C THR A 141 14.53 -23.68 -6.77
N LEU A 142 13.34 -23.27 -6.39
CA LEU A 142 13.02 -23.03 -4.97
C LEU A 142 13.18 -24.30 -4.15
N ARG A 143 12.83 -25.45 -4.69
CA ARG A 143 12.99 -26.76 -4.03
C ARG A 143 14.45 -27.05 -3.75
N GLU A 144 15.32 -26.95 -4.74
CA GLU A 144 16.78 -27.16 -4.57
C GLU A 144 17.37 -26.19 -3.55
N PHE A 145 16.92 -24.93 -3.53
CA PHE A 145 17.34 -23.95 -2.54
C PHE A 145 16.94 -24.36 -1.12
N ILE A 146 15.70 -24.79 -0.92
CA ILE A 146 15.20 -25.26 0.37
C ILE A 146 16.00 -26.48 0.84
N ASP A 147 16.22 -27.46 -0.03
CA ASP A 147 16.99 -28.68 0.30
C ASP A 147 18.45 -28.33 0.64
N TYR A 148 19.07 -27.41 -0.10
CA TYR A 148 20.41 -26.92 0.19
C TYR A 148 20.47 -26.16 1.53
N ALA A 149 19.48 -25.30 1.81
CA ALA A 149 19.41 -24.58 3.08
C ALA A 149 19.24 -25.53 4.28
N LYS A 150 18.44 -26.57 4.15
CA LYS A 150 18.28 -27.62 5.19
C LYS A 150 19.56 -28.40 5.44
N ALA A 151 20.33 -28.68 4.39
CA ALA A 151 21.62 -29.34 4.51
C ALA A 151 22.74 -28.43 5.09
N ASN A 152 22.52 -27.12 5.16
CA ASN A 152 23.48 -26.14 5.62
C ASN A 152 22.86 -25.16 6.64
N PRO A 153 22.36 -25.62 7.79
CA PRO A 153 21.69 -24.77 8.76
C PRO A 153 22.62 -23.68 9.27
N GLY A 154 22.12 -22.44 9.35
CA GLY A 154 22.85 -21.25 9.83
C GLY A 154 23.96 -20.75 8.91
N LYS A 155 24.24 -21.41 7.75
CA LYS A 155 25.30 -20.98 6.83
C LYS A 155 24.85 -20.01 5.75
N LEU A 156 23.56 -20.01 5.44
CA LEU A 156 23.00 -19.06 4.47
C LEU A 156 22.43 -17.83 5.17
N SER A 157 22.44 -16.70 4.47
CA SER A 157 21.83 -15.47 4.94
C SER A 157 20.92 -14.88 3.88
N TYR A 158 19.91 -14.11 4.33
CA TYR A 158 19.07 -13.32 3.43
C TYR A 158 19.06 -11.85 3.85
N GLY A 159 19.21 -10.97 2.85
CA GLY A 159 19.09 -9.53 3.02
C GLY A 159 17.65 -9.04 2.93
N HIS A 160 17.30 -8.04 3.71
CA HIS A 160 15.97 -7.41 3.68
C HIS A 160 16.03 -5.91 3.98
N ALA A 161 14.93 -5.18 3.76
CA ALA A 161 14.87 -3.71 3.80
C ALA A 161 14.82 -3.10 5.22
N GLY A 162 15.11 -3.88 6.25
CA GLY A 162 15.07 -3.49 7.66
C GLY A 162 14.13 -4.38 8.47
N VAL A 163 14.37 -4.43 9.78
CA VAL A 163 13.58 -5.23 10.71
C VAL A 163 12.13 -4.74 10.71
N GLY A 164 11.18 -5.67 10.56
CA GLY A 164 9.73 -5.37 10.48
C GLY A 164 9.24 -4.95 9.08
N SER A 165 10.13 -4.81 8.09
CA SER A 165 9.68 -4.61 6.70
C SER A 165 8.97 -5.85 6.15
N LEU A 166 8.11 -5.68 5.15
CA LEU A 166 7.51 -6.85 4.47
C LEU A 166 8.54 -7.76 3.83
N ASN A 167 9.67 -7.22 3.36
CA ASN A 167 10.81 -8.00 2.92
C ASN A 167 11.33 -8.94 4.02
N HIS A 168 11.47 -8.43 5.25
CA HIS A 168 11.83 -9.25 6.41
C HIS A 168 10.77 -10.32 6.69
N LEU A 169 9.49 -9.92 6.78
CA LEU A 169 8.40 -10.86 7.03
C LEU A 169 8.27 -11.93 5.93
N THR A 170 8.57 -11.59 4.68
CA THR A 170 8.62 -12.54 3.56
C THR A 170 9.72 -13.59 3.75
N GLY A 171 10.91 -13.17 4.19
CA GLY A 171 12.01 -14.09 4.52
C GLY A 171 11.66 -14.99 5.71
N GLU A 172 11.05 -14.43 6.76
CA GLU A 172 10.60 -15.19 7.94
C GLU A 172 9.48 -16.17 7.59
N LEU A 173 8.57 -15.80 6.69
CA LEU A 173 7.54 -16.70 6.17
C LEU A 173 8.16 -17.89 5.43
N LEU A 174 9.16 -17.64 4.56
CA LEU A 174 9.92 -18.72 3.90
C LEU A 174 10.58 -19.63 4.92
N ARG A 175 11.29 -19.09 5.92
CA ARG A 175 11.93 -19.87 6.98
C ARG A 175 10.95 -20.75 7.73
N SER A 176 9.81 -20.18 8.11
CA SER A 176 8.75 -20.89 8.83
C SER A 176 8.13 -22.03 8.01
N LEU A 177 7.72 -21.75 6.76
CA LEU A 177 7.06 -22.73 5.90
C LEU A 177 8.01 -23.85 5.43
N ALA A 178 9.26 -23.49 5.12
CA ALA A 178 10.24 -24.43 4.63
C ALA A 178 10.99 -25.19 5.75
N GLY A 179 10.91 -24.75 7.00
CA GLY A 179 11.67 -25.30 8.13
C GLY A 179 13.17 -25.16 7.92
N THR A 180 13.64 -23.98 7.49
CA THR A 180 15.03 -23.70 7.20
C THR A 180 15.64 -22.75 8.23
N ASP A 181 16.93 -22.90 8.50
CA ASP A 181 17.71 -21.97 9.35
C ASP A 181 18.57 -21.08 8.45
N ILE A 182 18.00 -19.98 7.99
CA ILE A 182 18.66 -18.93 7.18
C ILE A 182 18.74 -17.65 8.03
N VAL A 183 19.94 -17.07 8.17
CA VAL A 183 20.18 -15.90 9.01
C VAL A 183 19.66 -14.63 8.30
N HIS A 184 18.87 -13.81 8.98
CA HIS A 184 18.42 -12.54 8.44
C HIS A 184 19.48 -11.43 8.61
N VAL A 185 19.65 -10.58 7.59
CA VAL A 185 20.59 -9.45 7.59
C VAL A 185 19.82 -8.17 7.25
N PRO A 186 19.67 -7.22 8.20
CA PRO A 186 18.94 -5.98 7.97
C PRO A 186 19.79 -4.96 7.21
N TYR A 187 19.19 -4.33 6.19
CA TYR A 187 19.74 -3.21 5.43
C TYR A 187 18.86 -1.97 5.57
N ARG A 188 19.39 -0.81 5.16
CA ARG A 188 18.60 0.44 5.08
C ARG A 188 17.81 0.54 3.76
N GLY A 189 17.05 -0.53 3.42
CA GLY A 189 16.28 -0.64 2.18
C GLY A 189 16.65 -1.88 1.36
N SER A 190 15.80 -2.25 0.39
CA SER A 190 16.03 -3.42 -0.47
C SER A 190 17.16 -3.23 -1.49
N GLY A 191 17.45 -1.99 -1.91
CA GLY A 191 18.54 -1.70 -2.85
C GLY A 191 19.90 -2.18 -2.40
N PRO A 192 20.44 -1.74 -1.23
CA PRO A 192 21.68 -2.24 -0.67
C PRO A 192 21.67 -3.76 -0.44
N ALA A 193 20.57 -4.34 0.05
CA ALA A 193 20.44 -5.78 0.22
C ALA A 193 20.58 -6.54 -1.12
N THR A 194 19.96 -6.01 -2.18
CA THR A 194 20.06 -6.56 -3.54
C THR A 194 21.50 -6.48 -4.08
N ALA A 195 22.17 -5.34 -3.88
CA ALA A 195 23.55 -5.16 -4.30
C ALA A 195 24.49 -6.16 -3.62
N ASP A 196 24.32 -6.37 -2.31
CA ASP A 196 25.12 -7.33 -1.54
C ASP A 196 24.77 -8.79 -1.90
N THR A 197 23.54 -9.06 -2.35
CA THR A 197 23.23 -10.38 -2.91
C THR A 197 23.90 -10.58 -4.27
N ILE A 198 23.93 -9.57 -5.13
CA ILE A 198 24.63 -9.63 -6.43
C ILE A 198 26.13 -9.87 -6.21
N SER A 199 26.75 -9.21 -5.22
CA SER A 199 28.19 -9.38 -4.92
C SER A 199 28.51 -10.66 -4.12
N GLY A 200 27.50 -11.41 -3.65
CA GLY A 200 27.68 -12.65 -2.90
C GLY A 200 27.92 -12.48 -1.41
N GLN A 201 27.76 -11.27 -0.83
CA GLN A 201 27.87 -11.03 0.62
C GLN A 201 26.74 -11.69 1.39
N VAL A 202 25.53 -11.76 0.82
CA VAL A 202 24.39 -12.54 1.32
C VAL A 202 23.90 -13.49 0.24
N ALA A 203 23.41 -14.65 0.63
CA ALA A 203 23.02 -15.71 -0.29
C ALA A 203 21.71 -15.41 -1.02
N MET A 204 20.79 -14.68 -0.38
CA MET A 204 19.42 -14.46 -0.85
C MET A 204 18.94 -13.06 -0.49
N VAL A 205 17.97 -12.56 -1.22
CA VAL A 205 17.23 -11.32 -0.91
C VAL A 205 15.74 -11.52 -1.23
N THR A 206 14.87 -10.78 -0.52
CA THR A 206 13.42 -10.83 -0.68
C THR A 206 12.86 -9.46 -1.08
N PRO A 207 13.26 -8.86 -2.21
CA PRO A 207 12.81 -7.53 -2.64
C PRO A 207 11.41 -7.61 -3.26
N ALA A 208 10.69 -6.48 -3.30
CA ALA A 208 9.56 -6.35 -4.22
C ALA A 208 10.07 -6.51 -5.66
N VAL A 209 9.24 -7.15 -6.49
CA VAL A 209 9.56 -7.28 -7.93
C VAL A 209 9.49 -5.88 -8.56
N THR A 210 10.55 -5.56 -9.31
CA THR A 210 10.67 -4.29 -10.05
C THR A 210 11.32 -4.56 -11.40
N GLY A 211 11.15 -3.65 -12.37
CA GLY A 211 11.79 -3.75 -13.66
C GLY A 211 13.32 -3.99 -13.56
N PRO A 212 14.08 -3.20 -12.79
CA PRO A 212 15.51 -3.45 -12.56
C PRO A 212 15.84 -4.83 -11.97
N LEU A 213 15.00 -5.36 -11.07
CA LEU A 213 15.20 -6.70 -10.52
C LEU A 213 15.04 -7.79 -11.57
N LEU A 214 14.01 -7.66 -12.43
CA LEU A 214 13.80 -8.57 -13.57
C LEU A 214 14.97 -8.52 -14.56
N GLU A 215 15.54 -7.34 -14.78
CA GLU A 215 16.74 -7.18 -15.61
C GLU A 215 17.97 -7.85 -14.98
N PHE A 216 18.16 -7.78 -13.66
CA PHE A 216 19.23 -8.52 -12.99
C PHE A 216 19.05 -10.04 -13.12
N ASN A 217 17.81 -10.52 -13.09
CA ASN A 217 17.51 -11.94 -13.35
C ASN A 217 17.83 -12.31 -14.81
N ARG A 218 17.39 -11.50 -15.78
CA ARG A 218 17.62 -11.73 -17.22
C ARG A 218 19.11 -11.74 -17.58
N THR A 219 19.89 -10.89 -16.93
CA THR A 219 21.36 -10.78 -17.15
C THR A 219 22.18 -11.74 -16.30
N GLY A 220 21.54 -12.61 -15.50
CA GLY A 220 22.21 -13.61 -14.67
C GLY A 220 22.95 -13.03 -13.47
N LYS A 221 22.76 -11.76 -13.11
CA LYS A 221 23.33 -11.14 -11.89
C LYS A 221 22.66 -11.65 -10.62
N LEU A 222 21.39 -12.00 -10.70
CA LEU A 222 20.61 -12.71 -9.69
C LEU A 222 19.87 -13.86 -10.34
N ARG A 223 19.37 -14.78 -9.54
CA ARG A 223 18.40 -15.80 -9.97
C ARG A 223 17.15 -15.68 -9.12
N ILE A 224 16.03 -15.32 -9.72
CA ILE A 224 14.72 -15.36 -9.07
C ILE A 224 14.21 -16.80 -9.15
N LEU A 225 14.05 -17.43 -7.99
CA LEU A 225 13.57 -18.81 -7.89
C LEU A 225 12.05 -18.91 -7.97
N ALA A 226 11.38 -17.90 -7.42
CA ALA A 226 9.92 -17.78 -7.44
C ALA A 226 9.48 -16.37 -7.08
N VAL A 227 8.26 -16.01 -7.47
CA VAL A 227 7.53 -14.83 -6.96
C VAL A 227 6.51 -15.28 -5.91
N THR A 228 6.16 -14.39 -4.99
CA THR A 228 5.28 -14.69 -3.84
C THR A 228 3.82 -14.28 -4.06
N SER A 229 3.44 -14.01 -5.30
CA SER A 229 2.04 -13.80 -5.72
C SER A 229 1.28 -15.12 -5.83
N PRO A 230 -0.07 -15.12 -5.72
CA PRO A 230 -0.89 -16.32 -5.93
C PRO A 230 -0.89 -16.79 -7.40
N ALA A 231 -0.65 -15.88 -8.34
CA ALA A 231 -0.51 -16.15 -9.78
C ALA A 231 0.81 -15.58 -10.29
N ARG A 232 1.29 -16.04 -11.45
CA ARG A 232 2.48 -15.47 -12.10
C ARG A 232 2.24 -14.02 -12.48
N LEU A 233 3.29 -13.23 -12.43
CA LEU A 233 3.21 -11.80 -12.76
C LEU A 233 3.11 -11.60 -14.28
N ILE A 234 2.33 -10.62 -14.69
CA ILE A 234 2.22 -10.21 -16.11
C ILE A 234 3.60 -9.80 -16.65
N ALA A 235 4.39 -9.09 -15.84
CA ALA A 235 5.75 -8.65 -16.20
C ALA A 235 6.78 -9.79 -16.27
N ALA A 236 6.47 -10.98 -15.71
CA ALA A 236 7.42 -12.09 -15.62
C ALA A 236 6.70 -13.45 -15.67
N PRO A 237 6.03 -13.81 -16.79
CA PRO A 237 5.22 -15.03 -16.91
C PRO A 237 6.06 -16.32 -16.83
N ASP A 238 7.36 -16.24 -17.10
CA ASP A 238 8.28 -17.39 -17.04
C ASP A 238 8.75 -17.72 -15.64
N ILE A 239 8.59 -16.80 -14.66
CA ILE A 239 8.99 -17.02 -13.29
C ILE A 239 7.83 -17.70 -12.53
N PRO A 240 8.03 -18.90 -11.94
CA PRO A 240 6.96 -19.58 -11.21
C PRO A 240 6.61 -18.84 -9.93
N THR A 241 5.39 -19.06 -9.45
CA THR A 241 5.03 -18.68 -8.08
C THR A 241 5.66 -19.66 -7.07
N ALA A 242 5.84 -19.22 -5.84
CA ALA A 242 6.35 -20.08 -4.78
C ALA A 242 5.36 -21.24 -4.48
N VAL A 243 4.06 -21.03 -4.70
CA VAL A 243 3.02 -22.08 -4.59
C VAL A 243 3.20 -23.13 -5.68
N GLU A 244 3.38 -22.72 -6.95
CA GLU A 244 3.70 -23.65 -8.08
C GLU A 244 5.01 -24.40 -7.86
N ALA A 245 5.98 -23.74 -7.22
CA ALA A 245 7.27 -24.34 -6.87
C ALA A 245 7.23 -25.28 -5.65
N GLY A 246 6.04 -25.60 -5.14
CA GLY A 246 5.82 -26.62 -4.10
C GLY A 246 5.90 -26.11 -2.67
N LEU A 247 5.74 -24.80 -2.45
CA LEU A 247 5.65 -24.22 -1.10
C LEU A 247 4.27 -23.56 -0.87
N PRO A 248 3.23 -24.36 -0.55
CA PRO A 248 1.90 -23.86 -0.27
C PRO A 248 1.91 -22.85 0.86
N GLY A 249 1.11 -21.76 0.74
CA GLY A 249 1.05 -20.71 1.76
C GLY A 249 2.15 -19.64 1.66
N MET A 250 3.15 -19.80 0.78
CA MET A 250 4.18 -18.78 0.52
C MET A 250 3.59 -17.64 -0.35
N ILE A 251 2.61 -16.95 0.20
CA ILE A 251 1.98 -15.78 -0.43
C ILE A 251 2.33 -14.56 0.39
N SER A 252 3.03 -13.63 -0.23
CA SER A 252 3.44 -12.35 0.33
C SER A 252 3.34 -11.29 -0.75
N GLN A 253 2.45 -10.33 -0.55
CA GLN A 253 2.24 -9.22 -1.46
C GLN A 253 2.15 -7.92 -0.66
N GLN A 254 2.45 -6.82 -1.33
CA GLN A 254 2.29 -5.49 -0.78
C GLN A 254 1.21 -4.76 -1.56
N SER A 255 0.16 -4.32 -0.90
CA SER A 255 -0.79 -3.36 -1.45
C SER A 255 -0.20 -1.94 -1.37
N ILE A 256 -0.49 -1.11 -2.37
CA ILE A 256 -0.23 0.34 -2.38
C ILE A 256 -1.51 1.02 -2.83
N GLY A 257 -2.10 1.82 -1.97
CA GLY A 257 -3.41 2.43 -2.22
C GLY A 257 -3.62 3.74 -1.47
N LEU A 258 -4.78 4.31 -1.67
CA LEU A 258 -5.15 5.63 -1.19
C LEU A 258 -6.01 5.53 0.06
N PHE A 259 -5.73 6.42 1.02
CA PHE A 259 -6.48 6.56 2.25
C PHE A 259 -6.77 8.04 2.52
N ALA A 260 -7.88 8.30 3.19
CA ALA A 260 -8.20 9.58 3.79
C ALA A 260 -8.22 9.47 5.33
N PRO A 261 -8.19 10.59 6.08
CA PRO A 261 -8.52 10.60 7.49
C PRO A 261 -9.92 10.04 7.73
N SER A 262 -10.11 9.28 8.82
CA SER A 262 -11.44 8.81 9.21
C SER A 262 -12.40 9.98 9.41
N GLY A 263 -13.67 9.81 9.01
CA GLY A 263 -14.67 10.87 9.03
C GLY A 263 -14.70 11.76 7.79
N THR A 264 -13.85 11.51 6.79
CA THR A 264 -13.95 12.19 5.48
C THR A 264 -15.32 11.88 4.85
N PRO A 265 -16.04 12.91 4.36
CA PRO A 265 -17.37 12.73 3.78
C PRO A 265 -17.38 11.66 2.68
N LYS A 266 -18.35 10.75 2.70
CA LYS A 266 -18.46 9.65 1.73
C LYS A 266 -18.46 10.14 0.28
N ALA A 267 -19.11 11.28 0.00
CA ALA A 267 -19.13 11.87 -1.34
C ALA A 267 -17.72 12.24 -1.84
N ILE A 268 -16.82 12.65 -0.95
CA ILE A 268 -15.41 12.96 -1.28
C ILE A 268 -14.64 11.66 -1.52
N ILE A 269 -14.82 10.65 -0.68
CA ILE A 269 -14.23 9.31 -0.87
C ILE A 269 -14.63 8.75 -2.23
N GLU A 270 -15.93 8.77 -2.52
CA GLU A 270 -16.49 8.33 -3.79
C GLU A 270 -15.88 9.07 -4.99
N GLN A 271 -15.76 10.40 -4.90
CA GLN A 271 -15.20 11.21 -5.99
C GLN A 271 -13.73 10.88 -6.27
N ILE A 272 -12.90 10.70 -5.23
CA ILE A 272 -11.49 10.31 -5.39
C ILE A 272 -11.40 8.88 -5.94
N TRP A 273 -12.23 7.96 -5.45
CA TRP A 273 -12.28 6.59 -5.95
C TRP A 273 -12.67 6.54 -7.43
N GLN A 274 -13.75 7.22 -7.85
CA GLN A 274 -14.18 7.26 -9.25
C GLN A 274 -13.09 7.85 -10.17
N ALA A 275 -12.43 8.92 -9.74
CA ALA A 275 -11.30 9.50 -10.46
C ALA A 275 -10.14 8.49 -10.60
N THR A 276 -9.81 7.78 -9.52
CA THR A 276 -8.79 6.73 -9.53
C THR A 276 -9.18 5.59 -10.48
N ARG A 277 -10.43 5.13 -10.41
CA ARG A 277 -10.95 4.08 -11.29
C ARG A 277 -10.88 4.47 -12.76
N THR A 278 -11.20 5.73 -13.09
CA THR A 278 -11.11 6.22 -14.48
C THR A 278 -9.70 6.09 -15.04
N VAL A 279 -8.68 6.35 -14.21
CA VAL A 279 -7.28 6.30 -14.63
C VAL A 279 -6.71 4.88 -14.64
N ILE A 280 -7.05 4.06 -13.63
CA ILE A 280 -6.44 2.73 -13.49
C ILE A 280 -6.84 1.77 -14.62
N VAL A 281 -7.97 2.01 -15.30
CA VAL A 281 -8.41 1.21 -16.45
C VAL A 281 -7.81 1.67 -17.78
N GLU A 282 -7.06 2.78 -17.82
CA GLU A 282 -6.38 3.23 -19.02
C GLU A 282 -5.24 2.27 -19.41
N PRO A 283 -5.23 1.67 -20.63
CA PRO A 283 -4.21 0.70 -21.01
C PRO A 283 -2.77 1.20 -20.89
N ALA A 284 -2.52 2.45 -21.27
CA ALA A 284 -1.18 3.06 -21.19
C ALA A 284 -0.71 3.23 -19.72
N TYR A 285 -1.64 3.53 -18.79
CA TYR A 285 -1.30 3.64 -17.37
C TYR A 285 -1.04 2.26 -16.74
N GLN A 286 -1.86 1.25 -17.08
CA GLN A 286 -1.62 -0.13 -16.66
C GLN A 286 -0.26 -0.63 -17.16
N GLN A 287 0.05 -0.44 -18.45
CA GLN A 287 1.31 -0.88 -19.02
C GLN A 287 2.51 -0.26 -18.29
N MET A 288 2.46 1.02 -17.98
CA MET A 288 3.52 1.71 -17.22
C MET A 288 3.69 1.11 -15.82
N LEU A 289 2.60 0.78 -15.12
CA LEU A 289 2.65 0.14 -13.80
C LEU A 289 3.24 -1.28 -13.89
N ILE A 290 2.80 -2.07 -14.89
CA ILE A 290 3.30 -3.43 -15.15
C ILE A 290 4.80 -3.42 -15.44
N GLU A 291 5.27 -2.53 -16.32
CA GLU A 291 6.70 -2.36 -16.62
C GLU A 291 7.53 -1.97 -15.40
N SER A 292 6.90 -1.29 -14.43
CA SER A 292 7.50 -0.96 -13.14
C SER A 292 7.48 -2.14 -12.14
N GLY A 293 6.87 -3.28 -12.50
CA GLY A 293 6.77 -4.49 -11.67
C GLY A 293 5.55 -4.56 -10.77
N PHE A 294 4.53 -3.72 -11.02
CA PHE A 294 3.29 -3.69 -10.25
C PHE A 294 2.14 -4.34 -11.02
N GLU A 295 1.22 -4.96 -10.30
CA GLU A 295 -0.05 -5.46 -10.82
C GLU A 295 -1.16 -4.42 -10.51
N PRO A 296 -1.75 -3.75 -11.53
CA PRO A 296 -2.83 -2.79 -11.31
C PRO A 296 -4.08 -3.44 -10.72
N ASP A 297 -4.67 -2.85 -9.68
CA ASP A 297 -5.93 -3.33 -9.08
C ASP A 297 -7.13 -2.59 -9.70
N VAL A 298 -7.56 -3.06 -10.86
CA VAL A 298 -8.63 -2.42 -11.66
C VAL A 298 -10.02 -2.57 -11.06
N ASP A 299 -10.20 -3.53 -10.15
CA ASP A 299 -11.48 -3.87 -9.52
C ASP A 299 -11.60 -3.40 -8.07
N SER A 300 -10.66 -2.58 -7.62
CA SER A 300 -10.65 -2.06 -6.25
C SER A 300 -11.85 -1.16 -5.97
N THR A 301 -12.45 -1.36 -4.80
CA THR A 301 -13.42 -0.44 -4.18
C THR A 301 -13.00 -0.15 -2.74
N PRO A 302 -13.52 0.89 -2.09
CA PRO A 302 -13.23 1.15 -0.68
C PRO A 302 -13.48 -0.08 0.20
N GLU A 303 -14.57 -0.82 -0.03
CA GLU A 303 -14.92 -2.03 0.73
C GLU A 303 -13.99 -3.20 0.45
N LYS A 304 -13.58 -3.41 -0.82
CA LYS A 304 -12.61 -4.45 -1.18
C LYS A 304 -11.26 -4.14 -0.57
N PHE A 305 -10.85 -2.87 -0.60
CA PHE A 305 -9.57 -2.46 -0.03
C PHE A 305 -9.57 -2.58 1.50
N ARG A 306 -10.67 -2.25 2.17
CA ARG A 306 -10.82 -2.49 3.62
C ARG A 306 -10.66 -3.97 3.97
N ARG A 307 -11.33 -4.87 3.25
CA ARG A 307 -11.19 -6.31 3.46
C ARG A 307 -9.75 -6.79 3.25
N LEU A 308 -9.06 -6.29 2.21
CA LEU A 308 -7.65 -6.62 1.95
C LEU A 308 -6.76 -6.21 3.12
N ILE A 309 -6.99 -5.04 3.73
CA ILE A 309 -6.25 -4.59 4.92
C ILE A 309 -6.49 -5.53 6.12
N GLU A 310 -7.74 -5.90 6.37
CA GLU A 310 -8.12 -6.82 7.44
C GLU A 310 -7.50 -8.21 7.23
N GLU A 311 -7.53 -8.71 6.01
CA GLU A 311 -6.92 -9.99 5.61
C GLU A 311 -5.40 -9.96 5.75
N ASP A 312 -4.74 -8.87 5.37
CA ASP A 312 -3.30 -8.69 5.57
C ASP A 312 -2.93 -8.75 7.06
N ILE A 313 -3.63 -8.00 7.90
CA ILE A 313 -3.40 -8.01 9.36
C ILE A 313 -3.62 -9.42 9.93
N ALA A 314 -4.69 -10.10 9.53
CA ALA A 314 -5.00 -11.45 9.99
C ALA A 314 -3.93 -12.46 9.52
N ARG A 315 -3.45 -12.34 8.29
CA ARG A 315 -2.43 -13.22 7.70
C ARG A 315 -1.08 -13.12 8.41
N TRP A 316 -0.63 -11.90 8.69
CA TRP A 316 0.69 -11.66 9.26
C TRP A 316 0.75 -11.82 10.78
N SER A 317 -0.37 -11.66 11.49
CA SER A 317 -0.43 -11.72 12.95
C SER A 317 0.12 -13.03 13.55
N PRO A 318 -0.20 -14.23 13.03
CA PRO A 318 0.33 -15.49 13.55
C PRO A 318 1.86 -15.58 13.40
N LEU A 319 2.39 -15.20 12.22
CA LEU A 319 3.83 -15.22 11.97
C LEU A 319 4.57 -14.26 12.90
N VAL A 320 4.11 -12.99 12.97
CA VAL A 320 4.72 -11.97 13.84
C VAL A 320 4.73 -12.42 15.29
N LYS A 321 3.65 -13.06 15.77
CA LYS A 321 3.57 -13.63 17.10
C LYS A 321 4.55 -14.79 17.29
N ALA A 322 4.65 -15.69 16.31
CA ALA A 322 5.53 -16.86 16.39
C ALA A 322 7.01 -16.49 16.45
N ILE A 323 7.44 -15.48 15.66
CA ILE A 323 8.83 -15.00 15.69
C ILE A 323 9.11 -14.00 16.80
N GLY A 324 8.11 -13.62 17.61
CA GLY A 324 8.28 -12.69 18.74
C GLY A 324 8.65 -11.26 18.33
N LEU A 325 8.41 -10.87 17.06
CA LEU A 325 8.82 -9.59 16.53
C LEU A 325 7.94 -8.46 17.06
N LYS A 326 8.57 -7.50 17.75
CA LYS A 326 7.94 -6.24 18.16
C LYS A 326 8.92 -5.09 17.93
N LEU A 327 8.37 -3.97 17.49
CA LEU A 327 9.09 -2.72 17.25
C LEU A 327 8.71 -1.69 18.33
N ASP A 328 9.64 -0.87 18.73
CA ASP A 328 9.42 0.23 19.69
C ASP A 328 8.88 1.49 19.03
#